data_0fc84d24a7de1abe6122f24af0ecbd80
#
_entry.id   0fc84d24a7de1abe6122f24af0ecbd80
#
_cell.length_a   1.000
_cell.length_b   1.000
_cell.length_c   1.000
_cell.angle_alpha   90.00
_cell.angle_beta   90.00
_cell.angle_gamma   90.00
#
_symmetry.space_group_name_H-M   'P 1'
#
loop_
_entity.id
_entity.type
_entity.pdbx_description
1 polymer ?
#
loop_
_entity_poly.entity_id
_entity_poly.type
_entity_poly.pdbx_seq_one_letter_code
_entity_poly.pdbx_strand_id
1 'polypeptide(L)'
;MNEFFADLHVHIGRSENNKPIKITAAKSLNFANIAKECEEKKGINIVGIIDCASPYVIEDIENFLKTGDAYELEDGGIIYKDKVCIILGSETETSEKGRNGKKGAAHNLCYFPHLKDIKAYSEEMSKHIKNITLSTQRSDLSGYELIDIVEKYNGILVPAHAFTPFKSYYGNCTDRIKDIFKE
;
A
#
# COMPACT_ATOMS: atom_id res chain seq x y z
N MET A 1 -1.62 27.62 12.13
CA MET A 1 -1.89 26.17 11.92
C MET A 1 -1.17 25.81 10.64
N ASN A 2 -0.29 24.81 10.64
CA ASN A 2 0.36 24.37 9.42
C ASN A 2 -0.62 23.50 8.63
N GLU A 3 -0.80 23.75 7.35
CA GLU A 3 -1.61 22.94 6.45
C GLU A 3 -0.71 21.93 5.75
N PHE A 4 -1.16 20.68 5.65
CA PHE A 4 -0.47 19.60 4.95
C PHE A 4 -1.40 19.02 3.89
N PHE A 5 -0.86 18.84 2.68
CA PHE A 5 -1.55 18.14 1.59
C PHE A 5 -1.09 16.69 1.54
N ALA A 6 -2.04 15.77 1.51
CA ALA A 6 -1.78 14.34 1.51
C ALA A 6 -2.46 13.63 0.33
N ASP A 7 -1.73 12.68 -0.29
CA ASP A 7 -2.30 11.66 -1.18
C ASP A 7 -1.81 10.29 -0.69
N LEU A 8 -2.73 9.50 -0.15
CA LEU A 8 -2.39 8.24 0.48
C LEU A 8 -2.58 7.01 -0.43
N HIS A 9 -2.92 7.19 -1.71
CA HIS A 9 -3.22 6.07 -2.60
C HIS A 9 -2.48 6.18 -3.94
N VAL A 10 -1.16 6.13 -3.91
CA VAL A 10 -0.31 6.29 -5.10
C VAL A 10 0.34 4.96 -5.50
N HIS A 11 0.16 4.59 -6.76
CA HIS A 11 0.74 3.38 -7.35
C HIS A 11 2.07 3.63 -8.06
N ILE A 12 2.92 2.61 -8.04
CA ILE A 12 4.15 2.52 -8.84
C ILE A 12 3.86 1.79 -10.15
N GLY A 13 4.25 2.36 -11.28
CA GLY A 13 4.16 1.69 -12.58
C GLY A 13 5.28 0.68 -12.80
N ARG A 14 6.52 1.09 -12.51
CA ARG A 14 7.72 0.23 -12.62
C ARG A 14 8.70 0.55 -11.51
N SER A 15 9.52 -0.46 -11.15
CA SER A 15 10.71 -0.23 -10.33
C SER A 15 11.78 0.55 -11.10
N GLU A 16 12.80 1.03 -10.41
CA GLU A 16 13.96 1.72 -11.02
C GLU A 16 14.69 0.81 -12.03
N ASN A 17 14.75 -0.49 -11.76
CA ASN A 17 15.26 -1.51 -12.67
C ASN A 17 14.27 -1.92 -13.78
N ASN A 18 13.26 -1.07 -14.05
CA ASN A 18 12.27 -1.24 -15.12
C ASN A 18 11.40 -2.53 -15.01
N LYS A 19 11.30 -3.13 -13.82
CA LYS A 19 10.40 -4.26 -13.56
C LYS A 19 8.97 -3.76 -13.44
N PRO A 20 7.96 -4.43 -14.02
CA PRO A 20 6.57 -4.02 -13.90
C PRO A 20 6.05 -4.20 -12.47
N ILE A 21 5.33 -3.20 -11.95
CA ILE A 21 4.65 -3.22 -10.65
C ILE A 21 3.14 -3.13 -10.89
N LYS A 22 2.60 -1.96 -11.27
CA LYS A 22 1.20 -1.78 -11.68
C LYS A 22 1.16 -1.59 -13.20
N ILE A 23 0.65 -2.58 -13.92
CA ILE A 23 0.68 -2.59 -15.41
C ILE A 23 -0.10 -1.41 -15.99
N THR A 24 -1.14 -0.95 -15.32
CA THR A 24 -2.00 0.16 -15.76
C THR A 24 -1.49 1.54 -15.37
N ALA A 25 -0.48 1.65 -14.52
CA ALA A 25 0.12 2.92 -14.13
C ALA A 25 1.17 3.39 -15.14
N ALA A 26 1.48 4.70 -15.11
CA ALA A 26 2.50 5.28 -15.98
C ALA A 26 3.88 4.68 -15.68
N LYS A 27 4.63 4.33 -16.73
CA LYS A 27 5.93 3.66 -16.61
C LYS A 27 7.00 4.50 -15.89
N SER A 28 6.84 5.83 -15.91
CA SER A 28 7.75 6.77 -15.21
C SER A 28 7.50 6.90 -13.72
N LEU A 29 6.39 6.34 -13.21
CA LEU A 29 6.09 6.33 -11.77
C LEU A 29 6.90 5.21 -11.10
N ASN A 30 8.07 5.55 -10.57
CA ASN A 30 8.85 4.77 -9.63
C ASN A 30 8.91 5.48 -8.28
N PHE A 31 9.48 4.84 -7.27
CA PHE A 31 9.49 5.35 -5.90
C PHE A 31 10.15 6.75 -5.80
N ALA A 32 11.34 6.91 -6.35
CA ALA A 32 12.10 8.17 -6.32
C ALA A 32 11.39 9.28 -7.11
N ASN A 33 10.83 8.97 -8.29
CA ASN A 33 10.10 9.96 -9.09
C ASN A 33 8.82 10.44 -8.40
N ILE A 34 8.10 9.57 -7.69
CA ILE A 34 6.93 9.98 -6.91
C ILE A 34 7.34 10.98 -5.82
N ALA A 35 8.39 10.68 -5.04
CA ALA A 35 8.90 11.58 -4.01
C ALA A 35 9.29 12.95 -4.60
N LYS A 36 10.01 12.94 -5.71
CA LYS A 36 10.43 14.14 -6.44
C LYS A 36 9.26 14.96 -6.98
N GLU A 37 8.29 14.33 -7.61
CA GLU A 37 7.09 15.02 -8.11
C GLU A 37 6.26 15.65 -6.98
N CYS A 38 6.16 14.98 -5.81
CA CYS A 38 5.50 15.54 -4.64
C CYS A 38 6.20 16.81 -4.15
N GLU A 39 7.54 16.80 -4.08
CA GLU A 39 8.34 17.93 -3.59
C GLU A 39 8.38 19.07 -4.59
N GLU A 40 8.67 18.79 -5.87
CA GLU A 40 8.98 19.84 -6.85
C GLU A 40 7.75 20.43 -7.54
N LYS A 41 6.65 19.64 -7.70
CA LYS A 41 5.55 20.04 -8.58
C LYS A 41 4.15 19.96 -7.97
N LYS A 42 3.90 18.96 -7.11
CA LYS A 42 2.56 18.69 -6.60
C LYS A 42 2.23 19.43 -5.31
N GLY A 43 3.26 19.83 -4.54
CA GLY A 43 3.05 20.41 -3.21
C GLY A 43 2.43 19.42 -2.21
N ILE A 44 2.63 18.11 -2.43
CA ILE A 44 2.14 17.06 -1.52
C ILE A 44 3.19 16.87 -0.43
N ASN A 45 2.75 17.02 0.82
CA ASN A 45 3.63 16.88 1.98
C ASN A 45 3.65 15.46 2.54
N ILE A 46 2.56 14.69 2.35
CA ILE A 46 2.43 13.32 2.83
C ILE A 46 1.95 12.45 1.67
N VAL A 47 2.71 11.43 1.30
CA VAL A 47 2.34 10.51 0.23
C VAL A 47 2.37 9.07 0.72
N GLY A 48 1.26 8.34 0.51
CA GLY A 48 1.17 6.89 0.73
C GLY A 48 1.44 6.15 -0.58
N ILE A 49 2.55 5.43 -0.65
CA ILE A 49 2.90 4.61 -1.81
C ILE A 49 2.51 3.17 -1.51
N ILE A 50 1.50 2.65 -2.22
CA ILE A 50 0.82 1.40 -1.85
C ILE A 50 1.28 0.17 -2.63
N ASP A 51 2.48 0.19 -3.17
CA ASP A 51 3.12 -0.95 -3.85
C ASP A 51 4.44 -1.36 -3.19
N CYS A 52 4.71 -0.86 -1.97
CA CYS A 52 5.97 -1.07 -1.27
C CYS A 52 6.20 -2.49 -0.76
N ALA A 53 5.18 -3.37 -0.80
CA ALA A 53 5.37 -4.79 -0.49
C ALA A 53 6.00 -5.60 -1.64
N SER A 54 6.11 -5.02 -2.85
CA SER A 54 6.85 -5.68 -3.93
C SER A 54 8.35 -5.74 -3.62
N PRO A 55 9.01 -6.93 -3.74
CA PRO A 55 10.45 -7.04 -3.53
C PRO A 55 11.28 -6.10 -4.39
N TYR A 56 10.81 -5.78 -5.61
CA TYR A 56 11.49 -4.81 -6.48
C TYR A 56 11.41 -3.38 -5.94
N VAL A 57 10.29 -3.02 -5.32
CA VAL A 57 10.12 -1.69 -4.70
C VAL A 57 10.88 -1.61 -3.39
N ILE A 58 10.96 -2.69 -2.62
CA ILE A 58 11.80 -2.78 -1.41
C ILE A 58 13.26 -2.47 -1.77
N GLU A 59 13.78 -3.05 -2.85
CA GLU A 59 15.13 -2.75 -3.35
C GLU A 59 15.29 -1.27 -3.73
N ASP A 60 14.31 -0.70 -4.43
CA ASP A 60 14.30 0.72 -4.78
C ASP A 60 14.34 1.61 -3.52
N ILE A 61 13.55 1.29 -2.49
CA ILE A 61 13.52 2.02 -1.21
C ILE A 61 14.87 1.94 -0.50
N GLU A 62 15.47 0.74 -0.43
CA GLU A 62 16.80 0.56 0.18
C GLU A 62 17.87 1.40 -0.52
N ASN A 63 17.80 1.48 -1.85
CA ASN A 63 18.72 2.30 -2.63
C ASN A 63 18.43 3.79 -2.45
N PHE A 64 17.17 4.19 -2.41
CA PHE A 64 16.74 5.56 -2.16
C PHE A 64 17.25 6.09 -0.82
N LEU A 65 17.17 5.29 0.25
CA LEU A 65 17.71 5.65 1.56
C LEU A 65 19.25 5.81 1.56
N LYS A 66 19.96 5.08 0.70
CA LYS A 66 21.43 5.20 0.56
C LYS A 66 21.89 6.49 -0.12
N THR A 67 20.99 7.22 -0.81
CA THR A 67 21.35 8.49 -1.46
C THR A 67 21.72 9.60 -0.47
N GLY A 68 21.20 9.52 0.76
CA GLY A 68 21.36 10.54 1.80
C GLY A 68 20.34 11.68 1.72
N ASP A 69 19.52 11.72 0.66
CA ASP A 69 18.43 12.71 0.53
C ASP A 69 17.16 12.32 1.32
N ALA A 70 17.12 11.09 1.83
CA ALA A 70 15.99 10.54 2.57
C ALA A 70 16.46 9.70 3.76
N TYR A 71 15.63 9.66 4.80
CA TYR A 71 15.87 8.83 5.99
C TYR A 71 14.56 8.40 6.63
N GLU A 72 14.57 7.29 7.37
CA GLU A 72 13.43 6.85 8.17
C GLU A 72 13.28 7.71 9.42
N LEU A 73 12.04 8.09 9.75
CA LEU A 73 11.70 8.74 11.02
C LEU A 73 11.56 7.68 12.12
N GLU A 74 11.90 8.05 13.36
CA GLU A 74 11.78 7.17 14.53
C GLU A 74 10.33 6.72 14.76
N ASP A 75 9.38 7.63 14.57
CA ASP A 75 7.93 7.37 14.71
C ASP A 75 7.28 6.77 13.44
N GLY A 76 8.06 6.54 12.40
CA GLY A 76 7.62 5.92 11.14
C GLY A 76 7.49 6.87 9.97
N GLY A 77 7.57 6.28 8.77
CA GLY A 77 7.64 6.98 7.50
C GLY A 77 9.06 7.31 7.08
N ILE A 78 9.22 7.67 5.80
CA ILE A 78 10.48 8.13 5.22
C ILE A 78 10.33 9.61 4.88
N ILE A 79 11.21 10.45 5.40
CA ILE A 79 11.23 11.86 5.03
C ILE A 79 12.22 12.07 3.88
N TYR A 80 11.79 12.77 2.84
CA TYR A 80 12.61 13.14 1.68
C TYR A 80 12.84 14.64 1.68
N LYS A 81 14.11 15.06 1.67
CA LYS A 81 14.58 16.45 1.66
C LYS A 81 13.91 17.33 2.73
N ASP A 82 13.59 16.77 3.89
CA ASP A 82 12.88 17.43 5.00
C ASP A 82 11.51 18.06 4.62
N LYS A 83 10.89 17.61 3.52
CA LYS A 83 9.67 18.21 2.97
C LYS A 83 8.54 17.22 2.74
N VAL A 84 8.84 16.01 2.27
CA VAL A 84 7.84 15.01 1.90
C VAL A 84 7.97 13.81 2.80
N CYS A 85 6.90 13.50 3.54
CA CYS A 85 6.79 12.27 4.30
C CYS A 85 6.17 11.18 3.41
N ILE A 86 6.88 10.06 3.25
CA ILE A 86 6.43 8.91 2.49
C ILE A 86 6.01 7.82 3.46
N ILE A 87 4.76 7.39 3.37
CA ILE A 87 4.20 6.28 4.14
C ILE A 87 4.26 5.02 3.27
N LEU A 88 4.88 3.96 3.79
CA LEU A 88 5.04 2.71 3.07
C LEU A 88 3.75 1.89 3.15
N GLY A 89 3.19 1.53 2.01
CA GLY A 89 1.93 0.82 1.95
C GLY A 89 1.89 -0.32 0.94
N SER A 90 0.82 -1.11 1.04
CA SER A 90 0.47 -2.16 0.10
C SER A 90 -1.03 -2.15 -0.16
N GLU A 91 -1.46 -2.27 -1.41
CA GLU A 91 -2.86 -2.58 -1.72
C GLU A 91 -3.01 -4.08 -1.96
N THR A 92 -3.87 -4.72 -1.16
CA THR A 92 -4.14 -6.15 -1.23
C THR A 92 -5.62 -6.39 -1.53
N GLU A 93 -5.92 -7.24 -2.53
CA GLU A 93 -7.28 -7.72 -2.78
C GLU A 93 -7.56 -8.92 -1.89
N THR A 94 -8.61 -8.83 -1.05
CA THR A 94 -9.09 -9.94 -0.23
C THR A 94 -10.23 -10.70 -0.89
N SER A 95 -10.42 -11.95 -0.47
CA SER A 95 -11.50 -12.83 -0.91
C SER A 95 -12.58 -12.89 0.14
N GLU A 96 -13.74 -12.29 -0.14
CA GLU A 96 -14.83 -12.15 0.80
C GLU A 96 -16.01 -13.07 0.46
N LYS A 97 -16.83 -13.39 1.48
CA LYS A 97 -18.18 -13.88 1.23
C LYS A 97 -19.02 -12.71 0.73
N GLY A 98 -19.32 -12.72 -0.56
CA GLY A 98 -20.13 -11.67 -1.15
C GLY A 98 -21.62 -11.80 -0.78
N ARG A 99 -22.38 -10.77 -1.13
CA ARG A 99 -23.85 -10.75 -1.01
C ARG A 99 -24.48 -11.99 -1.65
N ASN A 100 -25.51 -12.54 -1.02
CA ASN A 100 -26.26 -13.71 -1.52
C ASN A 100 -25.39 -14.97 -1.75
N GLY A 101 -24.33 -15.15 -0.96
CA GLY A 101 -23.45 -16.32 -1.05
C GLY A 101 -22.51 -16.35 -2.26
N LYS A 102 -22.46 -15.29 -3.07
CA LYS A 102 -21.48 -15.14 -4.13
C LYS A 102 -20.13 -14.72 -3.54
N LYS A 103 -19.03 -15.09 -4.22
CA LYS A 103 -17.70 -14.61 -3.85
C LYS A 103 -17.61 -13.11 -4.13
N GLY A 104 -17.27 -12.32 -3.12
CA GLY A 104 -16.92 -10.92 -3.19
C GLY A 104 -15.41 -10.72 -3.18
N ALA A 105 -14.99 -9.51 -3.46
CA ALA A 105 -13.60 -9.08 -3.32
C ALA A 105 -13.57 -7.61 -2.87
N ALA A 106 -12.62 -7.28 -2.01
CA ALA A 106 -12.40 -5.92 -1.57
C ALA A 106 -10.90 -5.57 -1.64
N HIS A 107 -10.60 -4.30 -1.88
CA HIS A 107 -9.23 -3.78 -1.79
C HIS A 107 -9.00 -3.18 -0.40
N ASN A 108 -7.82 -3.42 0.12
CA ASN A 108 -7.37 -2.94 1.41
C ASN A 108 -6.01 -2.26 1.27
N LEU A 109 -5.89 -1.06 1.79
CA LEU A 109 -4.64 -0.35 1.94
C LEU A 109 -4.04 -0.72 3.30
N CYS A 110 -2.86 -1.27 3.30
CA CYS A 110 -2.12 -1.66 4.49
C CYS A 110 -0.90 -0.76 4.59
N TYR A 111 -0.81 0.08 5.64
CA TYR A 111 0.31 1.00 5.83
C TYR A 111 1.19 0.55 6.98
N PHE A 112 2.48 0.76 6.84
CA PHE A 112 3.49 0.32 7.80
C PHE A 112 4.42 1.46 8.18
N PRO A 113 4.82 1.56 9.47
CA PRO A 113 5.67 2.65 9.93
C PRO A 113 7.10 2.55 9.37
N HIS A 114 7.66 1.35 9.25
CA HIS A 114 9.06 1.19 8.90
C HIS A 114 9.29 0.19 7.76
N LEU A 115 10.43 0.36 7.08
CA LEU A 115 10.85 -0.55 6.01
C LEU A 115 10.98 -2.00 6.51
N LYS A 116 11.45 -2.22 7.74
CA LYS A 116 11.53 -3.56 8.34
C LYS A 116 10.15 -4.23 8.45
N ASP A 117 9.12 -3.45 8.79
CA ASP A 117 7.77 -3.97 9.01
C ASP A 117 7.13 -4.39 7.68
N ILE A 118 7.23 -3.54 6.64
CA ILE A 118 6.68 -3.89 5.33
C ILE A 118 7.48 -5.00 4.62
N LYS A 119 8.77 -5.15 4.91
CA LYS A 119 9.58 -6.29 4.44
C LYS A 119 9.06 -7.59 5.05
N ALA A 120 8.86 -7.62 6.36
CA ALA A 120 8.33 -8.80 7.06
C ALA A 120 6.88 -9.12 6.62
N TYR A 121 6.05 -8.08 6.42
CA TYR A 121 4.73 -8.23 5.83
C TYR A 121 4.80 -8.82 4.40
N SER A 122 5.70 -8.34 3.55
CA SER A 122 5.90 -8.85 2.19
C SER A 122 6.27 -10.34 2.18
N GLU A 123 7.16 -10.76 3.06
CA GLU A 123 7.54 -12.17 3.23
C GLU A 123 6.34 -13.03 3.64
N GLU A 124 5.52 -12.58 4.59
CA GLU A 124 4.30 -13.28 4.99
C GLU A 124 3.32 -13.37 3.83
N MET A 125 3.02 -12.23 3.18
CA MET A 125 2.05 -12.16 2.09
C MET A 125 2.47 -12.96 0.85
N SER A 126 3.75 -13.24 0.66
CA SER A 126 4.23 -14.11 -0.42
C SER A 126 3.68 -15.54 -0.34
N LYS A 127 3.19 -15.97 0.83
CA LYS A 127 2.53 -17.27 1.04
C LYS A 127 1.06 -17.26 0.64
N HIS A 128 0.44 -16.08 0.61
CA HIS A 128 -0.98 -15.85 0.38
C HIS A 128 -1.29 -15.24 -1.00
N ILE A 129 -0.27 -14.73 -1.69
CA ILE A 129 -0.38 -14.06 -2.97
C ILE A 129 0.45 -14.82 -4.01
N LYS A 130 -0.16 -15.15 -5.14
CA LYS A 130 0.52 -15.92 -6.19
C LYS A 130 1.75 -15.22 -6.77
N ASN A 131 1.74 -13.90 -6.84
CA ASN A 131 2.86 -13.11 -7.35
C ASN A 131 2.99 -11.78 -6.60
N ILE A 132 3.78 -11.78 -5.53
CA ILE A 132 4.03 -10.61 -4.68
C ILE A 132 4.81 -9.49 -5.39
N THR A 133 5.40 -9.75 -6.56
CA THR A 133 6.14 -8.73 -7.31
C THR A 133 5.23 -7.71 -8.00
N LEU A 134 3.95 -8.05 -8.21
CA LEU A 134 2.97 -7.18 -8.86
C LEU A 134 2.03 -6.54 -7.83
N SER A 135 1.60 -5.31 -8.15
CA SER A 135 0.63 -4.54 -7.37
C SER A 135 -0.75 -5.18 -7.32
N THR A 136 -1.48 -4.95 -6.24
CA THR A 136 -2.92 -5.24 -6.07
C THR A 136 -3.28 -6.69 -6.45
N GLN A 137 -2.51 -7.63 -5.95
CA GLN A 137 -2.78 -9.04 -6.20
C GLN A 137 -3.84 -9.58 -5.24
N ARG A 138 -4.60 -10.56 -5.72
CA ARG A 138 -5.57 -11.27 -4.89
C ARG A 138 -4.84 -12.23 -3.95
N SER A 139 -5.17 -12.12 -2.67
CA SER A 139 -4.82 -13.10 -1.64
C SER A 139 -5.93 -14.16 -1.46
N ASP A 140 -5.60 -15.24 -0.80
CA ASP A 140 -6.56 -16.25 -0.33
C ASP A 140 -7.21 -15.85 1.01
N LEU A 141 -6.81 -14.72 1.60
CA LEU A 141 -7.27 -14.20 2.88
C LEU A 141 -8.59 -13.41 2.74
N SER A 142 -9.40 -13.46 3.80
CA SER A 142 -10.45 -12.47 4.07
C SER A 142 -9.86 -11.18 4.67
N GLY A 143 -10.65 -10.10 4.71
CA GLY A 143 -10.24 -8.86 5.37
C GLY A 143 -9.99 -9.03 6.86
N TYR A 144 -10.75 -9.92 7.51
CA TYR A 144 -10.57 -10.26 8.92
C TYR A 144 -9.22 -10.94 9.19
N GLU A 145 -8.81 -11.88 8.34
CA GLU A 145 -7.51 -12.55 8.45
C GLU A 145 -6.36 -11.61 8.06
N LEU A 146 -6.59 -10.71 7.09
CA LEU A 146 -5.59 -9.75 6.67
C LEU A 146 -5.25 -8.74 7.77
N ILE A 147 -6.27 -8.27 8.56
CA ILE A 147 -6.01 -7.30 9.63
C ILE A 147 -5.10 -7.88 10.70
N ASP A 148 -5.26 -9.16 11.07
CA ASP A 148 -4.38 -9.82 12.04
C ASP A 148 -2.91 -9.84 11.58
N ILE A 149 -2.70 -10.08 10.27
CA ILE A 149 -1.36 -10.03 9.67
C ILE A 149 -0.80 -8.60 9.67
N VAL A 150 -1.61 -7.62 9.30
CA VAL A 150 -1.19 -6.21 9.25
C VAL A 150 -0.80 -5.72 10.64
N GLU A 151 -1.62 -5.99 11.66
CA GLU A 151 -1.35 -5.61 13.05
C GLU A 151 -0.10 -6.30 13.62
N LYS A 152 0.11 -7.58 13.29
CA LYS A 152 1.32 -8.33 13.67
C LYS A 152 2.61 -7.62 13.24
N TYR A 153 2.58 -6.90 12.13
CA TYR A 153 3.71 -6.13 11.59
C TYR A 153 3.58 -4.61 11.80
N ASN A 154 2.92 -4.21 12.90
CA ASN A 154 2.74 -2.81 13.31
C ASN A 154 2.01 -1.93 12.29
N GLY A 155 1.28 -2.52 11.35
CA GLY A 155 0.56 -1.80 10.31
C GLY A 155 -0.87 -1.41 10.72
N ILE A 156 -1.48 -0.60 9.86
CA ILE A 156 -2.91 -0.28 9.91
C ILE A 156 -3.58 -0.66 8.60
N LEU A 157 -4.80 -1.17 8.66
CA LEU A 157 -5.61 -1.51 7.50
C LEU A 157 -6.71 -0.48 7.28
N VAL A 158 -6.81 0.01 6.05
CA VAL A 158 -7.85 0.95 5.61
C VAL A 158 -8.58 0.37 4.39
N PRO A 159 -9.90 0.14 4.46
CA PRO A 159 -10.67 -0.28 3.29
C PRO A 159 -10.57 0.74 2.15
N ALA A 160 -10.07 0.32 0.99
CA ALA A 160 -9.96 1.19 -0.17
C ALA A 160 -11.32 1.42 -0.83
N HIS A 161 -11.58 2.65 -1.32
CA HIS A 161 -12.79 3.02 -2.09
C HIS A 161 -14.06 2.24 -1.69
N ALA A 162 -14.36 2.21 -0.38
CA ALA A 162 -15.27 1.27 0.30
C ALA A 162 -16.70 1.20 -0.27
N PHE A 163 -17.15 2.23 -0.99
CA PHE A 163 -18.50 2.36 -1.53
C PHE A 163 -18.61 2.16 -3.05
N THR A 164 -17.49 1.91 -3.75
CA THR A 164 -17.53 1.69 -5.21
C THR A 164 -18.24 0.38 -5.56
N PRO A 165 -18.84 0.24 -6.76
CA PRO A 165 -19.54 -0.98 -7.15
C PRO A 165 -18.63 -2.21 -7.25
N PHE A 166 -17.33 -2.02 -7.43
CA PHE A 166 -16.36 -3.09 -7.65
C PHE A 166 -15.23 -3.03 -6.64
N LYS A 167 -14.76 -4.21 -6.20
CA LYS A 167 -13.59 -4.35 -5.33
C LYS A 167 -13.68 -3.55 -4.04
N SER A 168 -14.87 -3.50 -3.45
CA SER A 168 -15.16 -2.77 -2.23
C SER A 168 -16.05 -3.55 -1.29
N TYR A 169 -16.03 -3.21 -0.02
CA TYR A 169 -16.86 -3.89 0.98
C TYR A 169 -18.33 -3.61 0.75
N TYR A 170 -18.77 -2.35 0.74
CA TYR A 170 -20.18 -2.00 0.63
C TYR A 170 -20.75 -2.21 -0.77
N GLY A 171 -19.96 -2.06 -1.81
CA GLY A 171 -20.41 -2.28 -3.18
C GLY A 171 -20.52 -3.75 -3.57
N ASN A 172 -19.67 -4.62 -3.00
CA ASN A 172 -19.49 -5.97 -3.51
C ASN A 172 -19.64 -7.09 -2.47
N CYS A 173 -19.40 -6.82 -1.18
CA CYS A 173 -19.28 -7.86 -0.17
C CYS A 173 -20.40 -7.82 0.88
N THR A 174 -20.71 -6.68 1.47
CA THR A 174 -21.62 -6.58 2.62
C THR A 174 -22.42 -5.29 2.64
N ASP A 175 -23.52 -5.28 3.40
CA ASP A 175 -24.28 -4.07 3.74
C ASP A 175 -23.80 -3.43 5.05
N ARG A 176 -23.02 -4.17 5.85
CA ARG A 176 -22.50 -3.69 7.14
C ARG A 176 -21.08 -4.17 7.33
N ILE A 177 -20.16 -3.23 7.53
CA ILE A 177 -18.73 -3.53 7.68
C ILE A 177 -18.44 -4.48 8.85
N LYS A 178 -19.20 -4.42 9.93
CA LYS A 178 -19.11 -5.33 11.08
C LYS A 178 -19.38 -6.80 10.75
N ASP A 179 -19.97 -7.09 9.60
CA ASP A 179 -20.16 -8.49 9.16
C ASP A 179 -18.85 -9.08 8.62
N ILE A 180 -17.88 -8.23 8.25
CA ILE A 180 -16.55 -8.60 7.79
C ILE A 180 -15.56 -8.57 8.95
N PHE A 181 -15.46 -7.42 9.61
CA PHE A 181 -14.57 -7.19 10.76
C PHE A 181 -15.40 -7.40 12.03
N LYS A 182 -15.23 -8.56 12.64
CA LYS A 182 -15.89 -8.89 13.91
C LYS A 182 -15.17 -8.18 15.04
N GLU A 183 -15.97 -7.61 15.96
CA GLU A 183 -15.47 -7.14 17.25
C GLU A 183 -15.07 -8.32 18.12
#